data_3f1e4bce7f0bcf65f2e1c7c3cbb2741b
#
_entry.id   3f1e4bce7f0bcf65f2e1c7c3cbb2741b
#
_cell.length_a   1.000
_cell.length_b   1.000
_cell.length_c   1.000
_cell.angle_alpha   90.00
_cell.angle_beta   90.00
_cell.angle_gamma   90.00
#
_symmetry.space_group_name_H-M   'P 1'
#
loop_
_entity.id
_entity.type
_entity.pdbx_description
1 polymer ?
#
loop_
_entity_poly.entity_id
_entity_poly.type
_entity_poly.pdbx_seq_one_letter_code
_entity_poly.pdbx_strand_id
1 'polypeptide(L)'
;MIKENFIKLYENSFRENWDLPCYTDYGEDTQYTYGEVAEKIARLHLLFKHCSLRRGDKISVIGKNNAHWCIAYMATITYGAIIVPILQDFTPNDVHHIVNHSESVFLFTSDSIWENLEEEKLTGLRGVFSLTDFRCLYQRDGETIQKFLKNTDKEMHALYPKGFTREDVQYTTLSNDKVMLLNYTSGTTGFSKGVMLTGNNLAGNVTFGIRTELLKKGDKVLSFLPLAHAYGCAFDFLTATAVGTPVTLLGKTPSPKIIMKAFEEVKPNLIITVPLVIEKIYKNIIQPLINKKGMKWALNIPLLDTQIYNQIRKRLIDALGGRFKEIIIGGAAMDKEVEEFFYKIKFPFTIGYGMTECGPLISYAPWDEFVLGSSGKILDIMEARIYKETPEAETGEIQVRGENVMVGYYKNQEATQEVFTQDGWLRTGDLGSMDSNGNIFIRGRLKTMILSSSGQNIFPEELETKLNNLPFILESLVIERNKKLVALVYADYEALDSLGLNNPDNLKTIMDENLKNLNSNVAAYEKISKIQLYPTEFEKTPKRSIKRYLYNSIAVD
;
A
#
# COMPACT_ATOMS: atom_id res chain seq x y z
N MET A 1 -14.47 20.50 -4.36
CA MET A 1 -14.68 19.31 -5.24
C MET A 1 -13.74 19.43 -6.43
N ILE A 2 -13.08 18.35 -6.76
CA ILE A 2 -12.16 18.24 -7.91
C ILE A 2 -12.98 18.48 -9.19
N LYS A 3 -12.42 19.29 -10.12
CA LYS A 3 -13.11 19.67 -11.36
C LYS A 3 -13.19 18.54 -12.36
N GLU A 4 -12.12 17.74 -12.45
CA GLU A 4 -12.01 16.62 -13.35
C GLU A 4 -12.95 15.49 -12.91
N ASN A 5 -13.79 15.02 -13.84
CA ASN A 5 -14.61 13.84 -13.56
C ASN A 5 -13.76 12.57 -13.60
N PHE A 6 -13.79 11.79 -12.52
CA PHE A 6 -12.92 10.63 -12.35
C PHE A 6 -13.05 9.59 -13.47
N ILE A 7 -14.27 9.26 -13.88
CA ILE A 7 -14.49 8.28 -14.96
C ILE A 7 -14.06 8.85 -16.31
N LYS A 8 -14.29 10.14 -16.53
CA LYS A 8 -13.94 10.80 -17.78
C LYS A 8 -12.43 10.87 -18.02
N LEU A 9 -11.63 10.94 -16.95
CA LEU A 9 -10.16 10.84 -17.07
C LEU A 9 -9.76 9.57 -17.81
N TYR A 10 -10.37 8.43 -17.46
CA TYR A 10 -10.04 7.14 -18.10
C TYR A 10 -10.65 7.00 -19.49
N GLU A 11 -11.88 7.49 -19.71
CA GLU A 11 -12.46 7.51 -21.05
C GLU A 11 -11.53 8.25 -22.03
N ASN A 12 -11.05 9.42 -21.64
CA ASN A 12 -10.11 10.20 -22.44
C ASN A 12 -8.76 9.45 -22.61
N SER A 13 -8.20 8.91 -21.51
CA SER A 13 -6.93 8.20 -21.57
C SER A 13 -6.96 7.00 -22.51
N PHE A 14 -8.02 6.18 -22.45
CA PHE A 14 -8.16 5.02 -23.35
C PHE A 14 -8.29 5.41 -24.82
N ARG A 15 -8.95 6.53 -25.11
CA ARG A 15 -9.06 7.06 -26.48
C ARG A 15 -7.72 7.62 -26.99
N GLU A 16 -7.04 8.42 -26.17
CA GLU A 16 -5.83 9.15 -26.56
C GLU A 16 -4.58 8.29 -26.64
N ASN A 17 -4.54 7.19 -25.88
CA ASN A 17 -3.39 6.30 -25.78
C ASN A 17 -3.62 4.95 -26.47
N TRP A 18 -4.60 4.83 -27.34
CA TRP A 18 -5.15 3.61 -27.95
C TRP A 18 -4.12 2.55 -28.32
N ASP A 19 -3.07 2.95 -29.02
CA ASP A 19 -2.03 2.07 -29.56
C ASP A 19 -0.85 1.84 -28.60
N LEU A 20 -0.83 2.51 -27.43
CA LEU A 20 0.25 2.37 -26.46
C LEU A 20 0.05 1.11 -25.61
N PRO A 21 1.15 0.48 -25.14
CA PRO A 21 1.07 -0.55 -24.11
C PRO A 21 0.39 -0.02 -22.85
N CYS A 22 -0.49 -0.80 -22.25
CA CYS A 22 -1.24 -0.48 -21.03
C CYS A 22 -0.81 -1.37 -19.87
N TYR A 23 -1.13 -2.66 -19.93
CA TYR A 23 -0.80 -3.63 -18.88
C TYR A 23 0.02 -4.78 -19.42
N THR A 24 1.07 -5.14 -18.68
CA THR A 24 1.95 -6.28 -18.98
C THR A 24 2.12 -7.13 -17.73
N ASP A 25 1.90 -8.43 -17.80
CA ASP A 25 2.18 -9.37 -16.73
C ASP A 25 3.65 -9.80 -16.79
N TYR A 26 4.43 -9.50 -15.74
CA TYR A 26 5.88 -9.70 -15.73
C TYR A 26 6.27 -11.19 -15.83
N GLY A 27 7.03 -11.51 -16.87
CA GLY A 27 7.50 -12.87 -17.14
C GLY A 27 6.44 -13.79 -17.73
N GLU A 28 5.38 -13.22 -18.28
CA GLU A 28 4.35 -13.87 -19.07
C GLU A 28 4.22 -13.20 -20.45
N ASP A 29 3.60 -13.86 -21.42
CA ASP A 29 3.39 -13.29 -22.76
C ASP A 29 2.21 -12.29 -22.80
N THR A 30 1.57 -12.06 -21.66
CA THR A 30 0.41 -11.17 -21.55
C THR A 30 0.84 -9.71 -21.62
N GLN A 31 0.48 -9.04 -22.70
CA GLN A 31 0.62 -7.60 -22.87
C GLN A 31 -0.59 -7.07 -23.62
N TYR A 32 -1.24 -6.04 -23.09
CA TYR A 32 -2.38 -5.37 -23.72
C TYR A 32 -2.08 -3.91 -23.98
N THR A 33 -2.54 -3.40 -25.12
CA THR A 33 -2.62 -1.98 -25.43
C THR A 33 -3.82 -1.34 -24.72
N TYR A 34 -3.88 -0.02 -24.69
CA TYR A 34 -5.03 0.71 -24.18
C TYR A 34 -6.31 0.37 -24.94
N GLY A 35 -6.23 0.19 -26.27
CA GLY A 35 -7.35 -0.23 -27.11
C GLY A 35 -7.87 -1.62 -26.75
N GLU A 36 -6.97 -2.60 -26.59
CA GLU A 36 -7.35 -3.97 -26.21
C GLU A 36 -7.94 -4.02 -24.80
N VAL A 37 -7.42 -3.22 -23.86
CA VAL A 37 -8.02 -3.07 -22.52
C VAL A 37 -9.42 -2.48 -22.62
N ALA A 38 -9.61 -1.42 -23.43
CA ALA A 38 -10.92 -0.79 -23.62
C ALA A 38 -11.94 -1.76 -24.24
N GLU A 39 -11.53 -2.61 -25.21
CA GLU A 39 -12.39 -3.66 -25.76
C GLU A 39 -12.76 -4.70 -24.70
N LYS A 40 -11.80 -5.16 -23.87
CA LYS A 40 -12.11 -6.10 -22.78
C LYS A 40 -13.06 -5.48 -21.74
N ILE A 41 -12.91 -4.19 -21.44
CA ILE A 41 -13.86 -3.45 -20.59
C ILE A 41 -15.26 -3.45 -21.24
N ALA A 42 -15.37 -3.17 -22.54
CA ALA A 42 -16.65 -3.19 -23.24
C ALA A 42 -17.32 -4.59 -23.20
N ARG A 43 -16.54 -5.66 -23.33
CA ARG A 43 -17.03 -7.05 -23.19
C ARG A 43 -17.59 -7.31 -21.78
N LEU A 44 -16.91 -6.86 -20.74
CA LEU A 44 -17.41 -6.96 -19.36
C LEU A 44 -18.64 -6.09 -19.13
N HIS A 45 -18.73 -4.90 -19.71
CA HIS A 45 -19.94 -4.06 -19.66
C HIS A 45 -21.15 -4.76 -20.29
N LEU A 46 -20.96 -5.47 -21.41
CA LEU A 46 -22.03 -6.26 -22.02
C LEU A 46 -22.48 -7.40 -21.09
N LEU A 47 -21.55 -8.09 -20.44
CA LEU A 47 -21.86 -9.10 -19.43
C LEU A 47 -22.65 -8.49 -18.27
N PHE A 48 -22.20 -7.36 -17.72
CA PHE A 48 -22.88 -6.68 -16.61
C PHE A 48 -24.30 -6.27 -16.98
N LYS A 49 -24.47 -5.71 -18.20
CA LYS A 49 -25.79 -5.35 -18.74
C LYS A 49 -26.67 -6.59 -18.93
N HIS A 50 -26.14 -7.66 -19.53
CA HIS A 50 -26.86 -8.93 -19.70
C HIS A 50 -27.36 -9.50 -18.38
N CYS A 51 -26.52 -9.44 -17.35
CA CYS A 51 -26.87 -9.84 -15.99
C CYS A 51 -27.71 -8.81 -15.22
N SER A 52 -28.18 -7.74 -15.88
CA SER A 52 -28.99 -6.68 -15.27
C SER A 52 -28.35 -6.05 -14.02
N LEU A 53 -27.03 -5.85 -14.05
CA LEU A 53 -26.34 -5.09 -13.01
C LEU A 53 -26.83 -3.64 -13.00
N ARG A 54 -27.01 -3.09 -11.82
CA ARG A 54 -27.41 -1.70 -11.61
C ARG A 54 -26.21 -0.85 -11.21
N ARG A 55 -26.29 0.44 -11.49
CA ARG A 55 -25.33 1.40 -10.91
C ARG A 55 -25.36 1.33 -9.39
N GLY A 56 -24.19 1.28 -8.78
CA GLY A 56 -24.03 1.13 -7.33
C GLY A 56 -24.07 -0.31 -6.82
N ASP A 57 -24.35 -1.33 -7.66
CA ASP A 57 -24.08 -2.73 -7.30
C ASP A 57 -22.58 -2.89 -7.05
N LYS A 58 -22.22 -3.79 -6.15
CA LYS A 58 -20.83 -4.00 -5.75
C LYS A 58 -20.26 -5.22 -6.45
N ILE A 59 -19.02 -5.08 -6.89
CA ILE A 59 -18.23 -6.15 -7.51
C ILE A 59 -16.92 -6.28 -6.73
N SER A 60 -16.67 -7.45 -6.16
CA SER A 60 -15.42 -7.76 -5.48
C SER A 60 -14.37 -8.26 -6.44
N VAL A 61 -13.10 -7.91 -6.17
CA VAL A 61 -11.94 -8.44 -6.88
C VAL A 61 -10.88 -8.87 -5.87
N ILE A 62 -10.38 -10.11 -5.98
CA ILE A 62 -9.34 -10.68 -5.12
C ILE A 62 -8.35 -11.52 -5.93
N GLY A 63 -7.07 -11.24 -5.82
CA GLY A 63 -6.00 -11.98 -6.50
C GLY A 63 -4.69 -11.20 -6.49
N LYS A 64 -3.67 -11.80 -7.08
CA LYS A 64 -2.40 -11.13 -7.35
C LYS A 64 -2.59 -10.06 -8.43
N ASN A 65 -1.69 -9.08 -8.42
CA ASN A 65 -1.65 -8.09 -9.49
C ASN A 65 -1.46 -8.77 -10.84
N ASN A 66 -2.42 -8.61 -11.74
CA ASN A 66 -2.33 -9.00 -13.14
C ASN A 66 -3.21 -8.09 -14.01
N ALA A 67 -3.06 -8.18 -15.32
CA ALA A 67 -3.79 -7.34 -16.27
C ALA A 67 -5.32 -7.51 -16.14
N HIS A 68 -5.81 -8.73 -15.91
CA HIS A 68 -7.24 -8.99 -15.76
C HIS A 68 -7.80 -8.41 -14.45
N TRP A 69 -7.00 -8.33 -13.37
CA TRP A 69 -7.39 -7.62 -12.15
C TRP A 69 -7.63 -6.13 -12.43
N CYS A 70 -6.70 -5.49 -13.15
CA CYS A 70 -6.82 -4.09 -13.55
C CYS A 70 -8.03 -3.86 -14.47
N ILE A 71 -8.26 -4.76 -15.43
CA ILE A 71 -9.40 -4.69 -16.36
C ILE A 71 -10.72 -4.85 -15.60
N ALA A 72 -10.83 -5.81 -14.67
CA ALA A 72 -12.03 -6.01 -13.86
C ALA A 72 -12.33 -4.79 -12.98
N TYR A 73 -11.30 -4.17 -12.39
CA TYR A 73 -11.43 -2.93 -11.64
C TYR A 73 -11.94 -1.80 -12.52
N MET A 74 -11.29 -1.55 -13.66
CA MET A 74 -11.68 -0.49 -14.58
C MET A 74 -13.09 -0.71 -15.14
N ALA A 75 -13.43 -1.94 -15.55
CA ALA A 75 -14.77 -2.27 -16.03
C ALA A 75 -15.84 -1.97 -14.97
N THR A 76 -15.55 -2.27 -13.70
CA THR A 76 -16.48 -2.02 -12.59
C THR A 76 -16.77 -0.54 -12.43
N ILE A 77 -15.72 0.29 -12.27
CA ILE A 77 -15.92 1.73 -12.01
C ILE A 77 -16.48 2.46 -13.23
N THR A 78 -16.07 2.08 -14.45
CA THR A 78 -16.53 2.72 -15.68
C THR A 78 -17.95 2.31 -16.10
N TYR A 79 -18.45 1.18 -15.57
CA TYR A 79 -19.86 0.81 -15.66
C TYR A 79 -20.75 1.60 -14.69
N GLY A 80 -20.16 2.11 -13.60
CA GLY A 80 -20.86 2.78 -12.50
C GLY A 80 -21.26 1.85 -11.36
N ALA A 81 -20.65 0.67 -11.29
CA ALA A 81 -20.68 -0.19 -10.12
C ALA A 81 -19.60 0.23 -9.11
N ILE A 82 -19.71 -0.25 -7.87
CA ILE A 82 -18.76 0.01 -6.81
C ILE A 82 -17.77 -1.14 -6.73
N ILE A 83 -16.48 -0.82 -6.86
CA ILE A 83 -15.42 -1.83 -6.74
C ILE A 83 -15.09 -2.11 -5.27
N VAL A 84 -14.87 -3.39 -4.95
CA VAL A 84 -14.48 -3.87 -3.62
C VAL A 84 -13.18 -4.69 -3.77
N PRO A 85 -12.01 -4.04 -3.80
CA PRO A 85 -10.74 -4.76 -3.88
C PRO A 85 -10.43 -5.41 -2.54
N ILE A 86 -10.10 -6.69 -2.57
CA ILE A 86 -9.79 -7.51 -1.41
C ILE A 86 -8.33 -7.95 -1.51
N LEU A 87 -7.56 -7.76 -0.43
CA LEU A 87 -6.18 -8.24 -0.38
C LEU A 87 -6.16 -9.77 -0.44
N GLN A 88 -5.27 -10.33 -1.27
CA GLN A 88 -5.14 -11.78 -1.44
C GLN A 88 -4.76 -12.55 -0.16
N ASP A 89 -4.15 -11.85 0.80
CA ASP A 89 -3.68 -12.41 2.08
C ASP A 89 -4.80 -12.46 3.15
N PHE A 90 -6.05 -12.06 2.82
CA PHE A 90 -7.19 -12.28 3.71
C PHE A 90 -7.54 -13.76 3.81
N THR A 91 -7.91 -14.20 5.01
CA THR A 91 -8.36 -15.57 5.22
C THR A 91 -9.69 -15.82 4.49
N PRO A 92 -10.05 -17.08 4.16
CA PRO A 92 -11.36 -17.39 3.58
C PRO A 92 -12.53 -16.81 4.36
N ASN A 93 -12.48 -16.83 5.70
CA ASN A 93 -13.52 -16.24 6.54
C ASN A 93 -13.62 -14.72 6.39
N ASP A 94 -12.48 -14.02 6.27
CA ASP A 94 -12.48 -12.58 6.00
C ASP A 94 -13.06 -12.28 4.63
N VAL A 95 -12.72 -13.07 3.62
CA VAL A 95 -13.28 -12.93 2.26
C VAL A 95 -14.78 -13.13 2.26
N HIS A 96 -15.29 -14.21 2.91
CA HIS A 96 -16.73 -14.45 3.07
C HIS A 96 -17.41 -13.25 3.74
N HIS A 97 -16.81 -12.74 4.83
CA HIS A 97 -17.33 -11.57 5.52
C HIS A 97 -17.39 -10.34 4.62
N ILE A 98 -16.28 -10.00 3.94
CA ILE A 98 -16.20 -8.80 3.10
C ILE A 98 -17.19 -8.87 1.92
N VAL A 99 -17.26 -10.00 1.23
CA VAL A 99 -18.17 -10.18 0.08
C VAL A 99 -19.62 -10.05 0.52
N ASN A 100 -20.00 -10.67 1.63
CA ASN A 100 -21.37 -10.59 2.16
C ASN A 100 -21.69 -9.21 2.76
N HIS A 101 -20.78 -8.62 3.56
CA HIS A 101 -21.00 -7.32 4.15
C HIS A 101 -21.08 -6.21 3.09
N SER A 102 -20.25 -6.26 2.06
CA SER A 102 -20.31 -5.33 0.92
C SER A 102 -21.55 -5.55 0.04
N GLU A 103 -22.24 -6.71 0.15
CA GLU A 103 -23.33 -7.12 -0.74
C GLU A 103 -22.86 -7.23 -2.19
N SER A 104 -21.64 -7.75 -2.40
CA SER A 104 -21.10 -7.94 -3.73
C SER A 104 -21.91 -8.97 -4.51
N VAL A 105 -22.32 -8.59 -5.72
CA VAL A 105 -23.11 -9.48 -6.60
C VAL A 105 -22.23 -10.31 -7.52
N PHE A 106 -21.02 -9.83 -7.83
CA PHE A 106 -20.00 -10.54 -8.58
C PHE A 106 -18.68 -10.57 -7.83
N LEU A 107 -17.90 -11.61 -8.09
CA LEU A 107 -16.54 -11.78 -7.59
C LEU A 107 -15.62 -12.14 -8.76
N PHE A 108 -14.58 -11.35 -8.97
CA PHE A 108 -13.44 -11.72 -9.81
C PHE A 108 -12.33 -12.25 -8.90
N THR A 109 -11.84 -13.46 -9.17
CA THR A 109 -10.87 -14.11 -8.27
C THR A 109 -9.89 -15.00 -9.02
N SER A 110 -8.72 -15.29 -8.44
CA SER A 110 -7.89 -16.37 -8.93
C SER A 110 -8.53 -17.72 -8.60
N ASP A 111 -8.32 -18.71 -9.47
CA ASP A 111 -8.90 -20.04 -9.31
C ASP A 111 -8.51 -20.67 -7.98
N SER A 112 -7.25 -20.56 -7.60
CA SER A 112 -6.72 -21.09 -6.32
C SER A 112 -7.35 -20.46 -5.08
N ILE A 113 -7.78 -19.20 -5.14
CA ILE A 113 -8.51 -18.57 -4.04
C ILE A 113 -9.94 -19.10 -4.01
N TRP A 114 -10.59 -19.21 -5.19
CA TRP A 114 -11.96 -19.74 -5.28
C TRP A 114 -12.09 -21.16 -4.71
N GLU A 115 -11.14 -22.03 -5.01
CA GLU A 115 -11.09 -23.42 -4.52
C GLU A 115 -11.04 -23.52 -2.98
N ASN A 116 -10.61 -22.45 -2.30
CA ASN A 116 -10.55 -22.38 -0.83
C ASN A 116 -11.75 -21.66 -0.21
N LEU A 117 -12.70 -21.14 -1.01
CA LEU A 117 -13.91 -20.49 -0.51
C LEU A 117 -15.08 -21.47 -0.46
N GLU A 118 -15.92 -21.29 0.54
CA GLU A 118 -17.15 -22.07 0.72
C GLU A 118 -18.30 -21.32 0.04
N GLU A 119 -18.77 -21.88 -1.10
CA GLU A 119 -19.83 -21.29 -1.92
C GLU A 119 -21.10 -20.99 -1.11
N GLU A 120 -21.50 -21.91 -0.24
CA GLU A 120 -22.72 -21.80 0.58
C GLU A 120 -22.70 -20.59 1.51
N LYS A 121 -21.51 -20.11 1.86
CA LYS A 121 -21.34 -18.90 2.70
C LYS A 121 -21.47 -17.60 1.91
N LEU A 122 -21.47 -17.65 0.57
CA LEU A 122 -21.49 -16.47 -0.30
C LEU A 122 -22.90 -16.24 -0.88
N THR A 123 -23.87 -16.03 0.00
CA THR A 123 -25.31 -16.04 -0.33
C THR A 123 -25.76 -14.94 -1.29
N GLY A 124 -25.03 -13.81 -1.40
CA GLY A 124 -25.34 -12.68 -2.28
C GLY A 124 -24.78 -12.79 -3.68
N LEU A 125 -23.79 -13.67 -3.92
CA LEU A 125 -23.13 -13.77 -5.22
C LEU A 125 -24.06 -14.37 -6.29
N ARG A 126 -24.04 -13.73 -7.46
CA ARG A 126 -24.74 -14.18 -8.68
C ARG A 126 -23.80 -14.86 -9.66
N GLY A 127 -22.50 -14.49 -9.63
CA GLY A 127 -21.47 -15.08 -10.49
C GLY A 127 -20.06 -14.84 -9.97
N VAL A 128 -19.16 -15.77 -10.30
CA VAL A 128 -17.74 -15.70 -9.99
C VAL A 128 -16.95 -15.93 -11.28
N PHE A 129 -15.91 -15.10 -11.49
CA PHE A 129 -15.11 -15.08 -12.70
C PHE A 129 -13.63 -15.25 -12.40
N SER A 130 -12.94 -16.06 -13.20
CA SER A 130 -11.50 -16.23 -13.11
C SER A 130 -10.75 -14.97 -13.54
N LEU A 131 -9.71 -14.58 -12.79
CA LEU A 131 -8.76 -13.55 -13.21
C LEU A 131 -7.72 -14.05 -14.23
N THR A 132 -7.82 -15.31 -14.65
CA THR A 132 -6.96 -15.85 -15.71
C THR A 132 -7.49 -15.48 -17.11
N ASP A 133 -8.81 -15.57 -17.32
CA ASP A 133 -9.41 -15.45 -18.66
C ASP A 133 -10.87 -14.95 -18.64
N PHE A 134 -11.36 -14.54 -17.49
CA PHE A 134 -12.75 -14.16 -17.24
C PHE A 134 -13.80 -15.26 -17.46
N ARG A 135 -13.40 -16.54 -17.54
CA ARG A 135 -14.38 -17.63 -17.55
C ARG A 135 -15.20 -17.66 -16.27
N CYS A 136 -16.43 -18.13 -16.39
CA CYS A 136 -17.31 -18.31 -15.24
C CYS A 136 -16.88 -19.52 -14.42
N LEU A 137 -16.51 -19.30 -13.16
CA LEU A 137 -16.20 -20.34 -12.17
C LEU A 137 -17.46 -20.82 -11.45
N TYR A 138 -18.41 -19.90 -11.21
CA TYR A 138 -19.67 -20.16 -10.54
C TYR A 138 -20.77 -19.24 -11.07
N GLN A 139 -21.97 -19.73 -11.14
CA GLN A 139 -23.18 -18.93 -11.35
C GLN A 139 -24.36 -19.54 -10.59
N ARG A 140 -25.16 -18.68 -9.97
CA ARG A 140 -26.27 -19.11 -9.11
C ARG A 140 -27.44 -19.64 -9.90
N ASP A 141 -27.84 -18.94 -10.97
CA ASP A 141 -29.10 -19.18 -11.65
C ASP A 141 -28.84 -19.73 -13.06
N GLY A 142 -29.02 -21.04 -13.24
CA GLY A 142 -28.96 -21.74 -14.52
C GLY A 142 -27.60 -21.57 -15.22
N GLU A 143 -27.63 -21.45 -16.56
CA GLU A 143 -26.41 -21.30 -17.39
C GLU A 143 -26.31 -19.94 -18.09
N THR A 144 -26.99 -18.92 -17.59
CA THR A 144 -27.17 -17.63 -18.28
C THR A 144 -25.83 -16.94 -18.55
N ILE A 145 -24.95 -16.88 -17.53
CA ILE A 145 -23.64 -16.27 -17.64
C ILE A 145 -22.75 -17.04 -18.62
N GLN A 146 -22.66 -18.37 -18.47
CA GLN A 146 -21.84 -19.21 -19.34
C GLN A 146 -22.30 -19.16 -20.80
N LYS A 147 -23.61 -19.15 -21.03
CA LYS A 147 -24.19 -19.02 -22.37
C LYS A 147 -23.85 -17.67 -23.01
N PHE A 148 -23.91 -16.59 -22.22
CA PHE A 148 -23.52 -15.28 -22.69
C PHE A 148 -22.03 -15.24 -23.04
N LEU A 149 -21.16 -15.72 -22.16
CA LEU A 149 -19.71 -15.70 -22.38
C LEU A 149 -19.31 -16.46 -23.65
N LYS A 150 -19.96 -17.58 -23.95
CA LYS A 150 -19.77 -18.32 -25.21
C LYS A 150 -20.22 -17.55 -26.47
N ASN A 151 -21.10 -16.57 -26.32
CA ASN A 151 -21.64 -15.76 -27.42
C ASN A 151 -21.13 -14.32 -27.44
N THR A 152 -20.21 -13.96 -26.55
CA THR A 152 -19.73 -12.55 -26.39
C THR A 152 -19.20 -11.98 -27.70
N ASP A 153 -18.46 -12.78 -28.51
CA ASP A 153 -17.93 -12.31 -29.80
C ASP A 153 -19.05 -11.98 -30.79
N LYS A 154 -20.13 -12.75 -30.77
CA LYS A 154 -21.30 -12.49 -31.63
C LYS A 154 -22.00 -11.19 -31.18
N GLU A 155 -22.16 -10.97 -29.89
CA GLU A 155 -22.74 -9.74 -29.32
C GLU A 155 -21.86 -8.52 -29.65
N MET A 156 -20.54 -8.63 -29.47
CA MET A 156 -19.58 -7.59 -29.87
C MET A 156 -19.67 -7.27 -31.35
N HIS A 157 -19.68 -8.29 -32.23
CA HIS A 157 -19.79 -8.08 -33.67
C HIS A 157 -21.14 -7.45 -34.09
N ALA A 158 -22.22 -7.78 -33.39
CA ALA A 158 -23.54 -7.19 -33.66
C ALA A 158 -23.58 -5.68 -33.30
N LEU A 159 -22.90 -5.28 -32.23
CA LEU A 159 -22.80 -3.87 -31.78
C LEU A 159 -21.74 -3.08 -32.55
N TYR A 160 -20.62 -3.75 -32.86
CA TYR A 160 -19.46 -3.14 -33.50
C TYR A 160 -19.07 -3.91 -34.77
N PRO A 161 -19.88 -3.81 -35.83
CA PRO A 161 -19.69 -4.66 -37.05
C PRO A 161 -18.39 -4.33 -37.81
N LYS A 162 -17.78 -3.17 -37.56
CA LYS A 162 -16.47 -2.77 -38.11
C LYS A 162 -15.29 -2.98 -37.14
N GLY A 163 -15.54 -3.68 -36.03
CA GLY A 163 -14.62 -3.79 -34.90
C GLY A 163 -14.82 -2.67 -33.89
N PHE A 164 -14.36 -2.90 -32.66
CA PHE A 164 -14.37 -1.90 -31.58
C PHE A 164 -13.22 -0.88 -31.78
N THR A 165 -13.54 0.39 -31.75
CA THR A 165 -12.62 1.48 -32.06
C THR A 165 -12.53 2.48 -30.90
N ARG A 166 -11.58 3.42 -30.95
CA ARG A 166 -11.42 4.45 -29.93
C ARG A 166 -12.65 5.36 -29.78
N GLU A 167 -13.41 5.54 -30.84
CA GLU A 167 -14.64 6.32 -30.87
C GLU A 167 -15.77 5.66 -30.09
N ASP A 168 -15.72 4.32 -29.98
CA ASP A 168 -16.72 3.50 -29.28
C ASP A 168 -16.49 3.49 -27.76
N VAL A 169 -15.35 3.98 -27.27
CA VAL A 169 -15.08 4.09 -25.84
C VAL A 169 -15.99 5.12 -25.22
N GLN A 170 -17.07 4.67 -24.58
CA GLN A 170 -18.04 5.51 -23.87
C GLN A 170 -18.35 4.91 -22.52
N TYR A 171 -18.08 5.65 -21.47
CA TYR A 171 -18.30 5.21 -20.12
C TYR A 171 -19.47 5.93 -19.46
N THR A 172 -19.91 5.42 -18.32
CA THR A 172 -21.03 6.01 -17.61
C THR A 172 -20.69 7.42 -17.11
N THR A 173 -21.67 8.31 -17.14
CA THR A 173 -21.53 9.63 -16.54
C THR A 173 -22.04 9.57 -15.10
N LEU A 174 -21.14 9.52 -14.14
CA LEU A 174 -21.42 9.63 -12.71
C LEU A 174 -20.74 10.87 -12.16
N SER A 175 -21.43 11.57 -11.26
CA SER A 175 -20.85 12.68 -10.51
C SER A 175 -19.81 12.16 -9.51
N ASN A 176 -18.78 12.95 -9.27
CA ASN A 176 -17.69 12.61 -8.33
C ASN A 176 -18.15 12.46 -6.88
N ASP A 177 -19.35 12.90 -6.50
CA ASP A 177 -19.92 12.72 -5.15
C ASP A 177 -20.36 11.26 -4.87
N LYS A 178 -20.46 10.43 -5.89
CA LYS A 178 -20.87 9.03 -5.73
C LYS A 178 -19.73 8.16 -5.21
N VAL A 179 -20.07 7.24 -4.30
CA VAL A 179 -19.14 6.20 -3.84
C VAL A 179 -18.81 5.28 -5.02
N MET A 180 -17.52 5.09 -5.28
CA MET A 180 -17.02 4.24 -6.36
C MET A 180 -16.15 3.09 -5.86
N LEU A 181 -15.68 3.18 -4.61
CA LEU A 181 -14.77 2.20 -4.02
C LEU A 181 -15.16 1.94 -2.56
N LEU A 182 -15.23 0.66 -2.19
CA LEU A 182 -15.23 0.20 -0.79
C LEU A 182 -13.90 -0.50 -0.51
N ASN A 183 -13.01 0.13 0.24
CA ASN A 183 -11.73 -0.44 0.61
C ASN A 183 -11.75 -0.93 2.06
N TYR A 184 -11.62 -2.25 2.26
CA TYR A 184 -11.68 -2.83 3.59
C TYR A 184 -10.33 -2.74 4.31
N THR A 185 -10.36 -2.20 5.52
CA THR A 185 -9.18 -2.11 6.38
C THR A 185 -9.26 -3.16 7.48
N SER A 186 -8.13 -3.80 7.77
CA SER A 186 -8.04 -4.68 8.94
C SER A 186 -8.19 -3.86 10.22
N GLY A 187 -9.34 -3.96 10.86
CA GLY A 187 -9.59 -3.29 12.15
C GLY A 187 -8.74 -3.92 13.26
N THR A 188 -8.28 -3.10 14.20
CA THR A 188 -7.62 -3.57 15.44
C THR A 188 -8.60 -4.27 16.40
N THR A 189 -9.90 -4.24 16.11
CA THR A 189 -10.99 -4.71 16.98
C THR A 189 -11.74 -5.93 16.44
N GLY A 190 -11.21 -6.65 15.43
CA GLY A 190 -11.76 -7.91 14.94
C GLY A 190 -12.23 -7.90 13.49
N PHE A 191 -13.27 -7.17 13.11
CA PHE A 191 -13.78 -7.16 11.74
C PHE A 191 -13.27 -5.96 10.92
N SER A 192 -13.01 -6.21 9.64
CA SER A 192 -12.58 -5.19 8.68
C SER A 192 -13.69 -4.15 8.45
N LYS A 193 -13.33 -2.85 8.46
CA LYS A 193 -14.25 -1.75 8.16
C LYS A 193 -14.16 -1.38 6.67
N GLY A 194 -15.28 -1.23 6.00
CA GLY A 194 -15.34 -0.80 4.59
C GLY A 194 -15.29 0.72 4.48
N VAL A 195 -14.15 1.27 4.09
CA VAL A 195 -13.96 2.71 3.83
C VAL A 195 -14.67 3.09 2.54
N MET A 196 -15.59 4.04 2.59
CA MET A 196 -16.33 4.53 1.42
C MET A 196 -15.59 5.70 0.76
N LEU A 197 -15.05 5.48 -0.43
CA LEU A 197 -14.38 6.49 -1.23
C LEU A 197 -15.23 6.87 -2.44
N THR A 198 -15.42 8.17 -2.62
CA THR A 198 -16.14 8.74 -3.76
C THR A 198 -15.23 8.94 -4.96
N GLY A 199 -15.82 9.17 -6.12
CA GLY A 199 -15.04 9.59 -7.30
C GLY A 199 -14.21 10.85 -7.04
N ASN A 200 -14.65 11.75 -6.14
CA ASN A 200 -13.92 12.94 -5.75
C ASN A 200 -12.64 12.61 -4.98
N ASN A 201 -12.72 11.68 -4.01
CA ASN A 201 -11.57 11.26 -3.24
C ASN A 201 -10.51 10.59 -4.13
N LEU A 202 -10.96 9.75 -5.08
CA LEU A 202 -10.08 9.09 -6.04
C LEU A 202 -9.49 10.09 -7.05
N ALA A 203 -10.32 11.00 -7.57
CA ALA A 203 -9.87 12.06 -8.47
C ALA A 203 -8.84 12.97 -7.82
N GLY A 204 -8.98 13.31 -6.54
CA GLY A 204 -8.02 14.11 -5.79
C GLY A 204 -6.62 13.52 -5.81
N ASN A 205 -6.51 12.23 -5.54
CA ASN A 205 -5.23 11.50 -5.58
C ASN A 205 -4.65 11.42 -7.00
N VAL A 206 -5.47 11.04 -7.99
CA VAL A 206 -5.01 10.87 -9.39
C VAL A 206 -4.63 12.21 -10.01
N THR A 207 -5.45 13.24 -9.85
CA THR A 207 -5.16 14.58 -10.42
C THR A 207 -3.97 15.25 -9.73
N PHE A 208 -3.74 14.96 -8.45
CA PHE A 208 -2.50 15.35 -7.78
C PHE A 208 -1.28 14.74 -8.49
N GLY A 209 -1.27 13.43 -8.72
CA GLY A 209 -0.18 12.75 -9.42
C GLY A 209 0.04 13.27 -10.85
N ILE A 210 -1.04 13.65 -11.55
CA ILE A 210 -0.97 14.26 -12.89
C ILE A 210 -0.36 15.67 -12.81
N ARG A 211 -0.85 16.53 -11.91
CA ARG A 211 -0.40 17.94 -11.79
C ARG A 211 1.05 18.07 -11.33
N THR A 212 1.50 17.17 -10.45
CA THR A 212 2.89 17.14 -9.98
C THR A 212 3.82 16.39 -10.91
N GLU A 213 3.31 15.92 -12.05
CA GLU A 213 4.08 15.18 -13.05
C GLU A 213 4.88 14.00 -12.46
N LEU A 214 4.27 13.29 -11.47
CA LEU A 214 4.88 12.07 -10.93
C LEU A 214 5.20 11.07 -12.04
N LEU A 215 4.28 10.96 -13.00
CA LEU A 215 4.42 10.17 -14.21
C LEU A 215 4.05 10.99 -15.43
N LYS A 216 4.70 10.71 -16.56
CA LYS A 216 4.43 11.29 -17.87
C LYS A 216 4.06 10.19 -18.86
N LYS A 217 3.36 10.57 -19.92
CA LYS A 217 3.04 9.68 -21.03
C LYS A 217 4.32 9.00 -21.56
N GLY A 218 4.30 7.67 -21.63
CA GLY A 218 5.45 6.87 -22.08
C GLY A 218 6.50 6.55 -21.00
N ASP A 219 6.37 7.10 -19.78
CA ASP A 219 7.10 6.60 -18.61
C ASP A 219 6.72 5.13 -18.36
N LYS A 220 7.47 4.42 -17.52
CA LYS A 220 7.22 3.03 -17.16
C LYS A 220 7.01 2.89 -15.66
N VAL A 221 6.11 2.01 -15.26
CA VAL A 221 5.87 1.62 -13.86
C VAL A 221 6.08 0.12 -13.71
N LEU A 222 6.74 -0.29 -12.63
CA LEU A 222 6.76 -1.65 -12.12
C LEU A 222 5.91 -1.71 -10.86
N SER A 223 4.73 -2.32 -10.95
CA SER A 223 3.82 -2.48 -9.83
C SER A 223 4.09 -3.80 -9.12
N PHE A 224 4.59 -3.74 -7.89
CA PHE A 224 4.87 -4.90 -7.04
C PHE A 224 4.21 -4.81 -5.67
N LEU A 225 3.64 -3.66 -5.31
CA LEU A 225 2.75 -3.53 -4.16
C LEU A 225 1.35 -4.04 -4.49
N PRO A 226 0.62 -4.64 -3.53
CA PRO A 226 -0.74 -5.11 -3.79
C PRO A 226 -1.65 -3.98 -4.27
N LEU A 227 -2.28 -4.13 -5.44
CA LEU A 227 -3.21 -3.12 -5.99
C LEU A 227 -4.53 -3.03 -5.22
N ALA A 228 -4.88 -4.02 -4.43
CA ALA A 228 -5.99 -3.92 -3.48
C ALA A 228 -5.69 -2.97 -2.31
N HIS A 229 -4.43 -2.54 -2.13
CA HIS A 229 -4.05 -1.51 -1.18
C HIS A 229 -4.13 -0.12 -1.83
N ALA A 230 -4.77 0.84 -1.16
CA ALA A 230 -5.02 2.18 -1.70
C ALA A 230 -3.77 2.87 -2.28
N TYR A 231 -2.59 2.66 -1.69
CA TYR A 231 -1.34 3.30 -2.11
C TYR A 231 -0.87 2.82 -3.50
N GLY A 232 -0.70 1.51 -3.69
CA GLY A 232 -0.36 0.94 -5.01
C GLY A 232 -1.48 1.19 -6.03
N CYS A 233 -2.74 1.10 -5.62
CA CYS A 233 -3.89 1.36 -6.47
C CYS A 233 -3.86 2.78 -7.06
N ALA A 234 -3.68 3.80 -6.21
CA ALA A 234 -3.74 5.19 -6.64
C ALA A 234 -2.60 5.57 -7.59
N PHE A 235 -1.37 5.15 -7.32
CA PHE A 235 -0.19 5.68 -8.00
C PHE A 235 0.42 4.72 -9.03
N ASP A 236 0.55 3.41 -8.72
CA ASP A 236 1.06 2.43 -9.71
C ASP A 236 0.03 2.12 -10.80
N PHE A 237 -1.26 2.20 -10.48
CA PHE A 237 -2.33 1.78 -11.38
C PHE A 237 -3.17 2.95 -11.89
N LEU A 238 -3.93 3.61 -11.02
CA LEU A 238 -4.92 4.62 -11.45
C LEU A 238 -4.25 5.83 -12.09
N THR A 239 -3.22 6.41 -11.47
CA THR A 239 -2.49 7.56 -12.03
C THR A 239 -1.75 7.16 -13.31
N ALA A 240 -1.05 6.03 -13.32
CA ALA A 240 -0.34 5.54 -14.49
C ALA A 240 -1.29 5.34 -15.70
N THR A 241 -2.44 4.68 -15.46
CA THR A 241 -3.46 4.49 -16.51
C THR A 241 -4.04 5.82 -17.00
N ALA A 242 -4.25 6.80 -16.13
CA ALA A 242 -4.80 8.09 -16.49
C ALA A 242 -3.87 8.92 -17.41
N VAL A 243 -2.54 8.80 -17.24
CA VAL A 243 -1.55 9.58 -18.03
C VAL A 243 -1.03 8.88 -19.28
N GLY A 244 -1.39 7.61 -19.53
CA GLY A 244 -0.88 6.85 -20.67
C GLY A 244 0.48 6.20 -20.41
N THR A 245 0.72 5.76 -19.18
CA THR A 245 1.93 5.07 -18.74
C THR A 245 1.72 3.56 -18.73
N PRO A 246 2.57 2.76 -19.40
CA PRO A 246 2.56 1.30 -19.30
C PRO A 246 2.85 0.83 -17.87
N VAL A 247 2.02 -0.09 -17.37
CA VAL A 247 2.18 -0.71 -16.05
C VAL A 247 2.60 -2.16 -16.23
N THR A 248 3.79 -2.50 -15.73
CA THR A 248 4.24 -3.90 -15.61
C THR A 248 3.86 -4.43 -14.23
N LEU A 249 3.07 -5.48 -14.20
CA LEU A 249 2.50 -6.09 -12.99
C LEU A 249 3.36 -7.29 -12.58
N LEU A 250 3.97 -7.24 -11.40
CA LEU A 250 4.91 -8.30 -10.98
C LEU A 250 4.24 -9.65 -10.79
N GLY A 251 3.00 -9.71 -10.30
CA GLY A 251 2.18 -10.94 -10.20
C GLY A 251 2.77 -12.07 -9.33
N LYS A 252 4.05 -12.00 -8.97
CA LYS A 252 4.79 -12.98 -8.18
C LYS A 252 5.01 -12.47 -6.76
N THR A 253 5.19 -13.40 -5.82
CA THR A 253 5.60 -13.02 -4.46
C THR A 253 6.93 -12.25 -4.53
N PRO A 254 6.98 -11.00 -4.07
CA PRO A 254 8.15 -10.15 -4.22
C PRO A 254 9.28 -10.65 -3.31
N SER A 255 10.28 -11.34 -3.90
CA SER A 255 11.58 -11.58 -3.25
C SER A 255 12.60 -10.55 -3.72
N PRO A 256 13.63 -10.22 -2.92
CA PRO A 256 14.65 -9.25 -3.33
C PRO A 256 15.27 -9.57 -4.70
N LYS A 257 15.55 -10.83 -4.99
CA LYS A 257 16.11 -11.28 -6.27
C LYS A 257 15.17 -11.03 -7.45
N ILE A 258 13.87 -11.31 -7.28
CA ILE A 258 12.85 -11.10 -8.33
C ILE A 258 12.65 -9.61 -8.57
N ILE A 259 12.54 -8.81 -7.50
CA ILE A 259 12.35 -7.37 -7.59
C ILE A 259 13.54 -6.70 -8.30
N MET A 260 14.78 -7.03 -7.90
CA MET A 260 15.97 -6.43 -8.52
C MET A 260 16.08 -6.76 -10.01
N LYS A 261 15.79 -8.01 -10.39
CA LYS A 261 15.74 -8.41 -11.81
C LYS A 261 14.66 -7.65 -12.57
N ALA A 262 13.48 -7.50 -11.99
CA ALA A 262 12.39 -6.76 -12.63
C ALA A 262 12.72 -5.27 -12.79
N PHE A 263 13.40 -4.63 -11.83
CA PHE A 263 13.89 -3.26 -11.98
C PHE A 263 14.88 -3.11 -13.12
N GLU A 264 15.84 -4.04 -13.26
CA GLU A 264 16.82 -4.03 -14.33
C GLU A 264 16.16 -4.16 -15.71
N GLU A 265 15.14 -5.00 -15.86
CA GLU A 265 14.45 -5.26 -17.13
C GLU A 265 13.43 -4.15 -17.48
N VAL A 266 12.60 -3.73 -16.54
CA VAL A 266 11.53 -2.74 -16.75
C VAL A 266 12.08 -1.32 -16.81
N LYS A 267 13.03 -0.97 -15.93
CA LYS A 267 13.61 0.37 -15.76
C LYS A 267 12.54 1.43 -15.52
N PRO A 268 11.79 1.35 -14.39
CA PRO A 268 10.68 2.25 -14.12
C PRO A 268 11.16 3.71 -13.96
N ASN A 269 10.25 4.66 -14.24
CA ASN A 269 10.51 6.09 -14.09
C ASN A 269 10.07 6.63 -12.72
N LEU A 270 9.17 5.92 -12.05
CA LEU A 270 8.75 6.14 -10.68
C LEU A 270 8.77 4.82 -9.93
N ILE A 271 9.25 4.82 -8.69
CA ILE A 271 9.21 3.64 -7.82
C ILE A 271 8.39 3.99 -6.59
N ILE A 272 7.35 3.21 -6.35
CA ILE A 272 6.52 3.30 -5.15
C ILE A 272 6.81 2.09 -4.28
N THR A 273 7.17 2.32 -3.02
CA THR A 273 7.60 1.24 -2.14
C THR A 273 7.25 1.49 -0.68
N VAL A 274 7.53 0.50 0.15
CA VAL A 274 7.41 0.56 1.61
C VAL A 274 8.80 0.55 2.27
N PRO A 275 8.96 1.08 3.49
CA PRO A 275 10.25 1.19 4.18
C PRO A 275 11.03 -0.12 4.20
N LEU A 276 10.36 -1.24 4.49
CA LEU A 276 10.98 -2.57 4.60
C LEU A 276 11.85 -2.95 3.37
N VAL A 277 11.47 -2.56 2.17
CA VAL A 277 12.23 -2.88 0.95
C VAL A 277 13.55 -2.10 0.94
N ILE A 278 13.50 -0.82 1.23
CA ILE A 278 14.66 0.08 1.25
C ILE A 278 15.60 -0.26 2.42
N GLU A 279 15.05 -0.54 3.58
CA GLU A 279 15.80 -0.96 4.77
C GLU A 279 16.54 -2.28 4.54
N LYS A 280 15.93 -3.25 3.85
CA LYS A 280 16.62 -4.49 3.45
C LYS A 280 17.75 -4.23 2.46
N ILE A 281 17.59 -3.31 1.52
CA ILE A 281 18.66 -2.90 0.61
C ILE A 281 19.80 -2.27 1.41
N TYR A 282 19.50 -1.37 2.33
CA TYR A 282 20.50 -0.76 3.21
C TYR A 282 21.23 -1.82 4.05
N LYS A 283 20.50 -2.64 4.80
CA LYS A 283 21.05 -3.65 5.72
C LYS A 283 21.89 -4.71 5.01
N ASN A 284 21.44 -5.22 3.87
CA ASN A 284 22.07 -6.36 3.20
C ASN A 284 23.16 -5.97 2.20
N ILE A 285 23.10 -4.76 1.64
CA ILE A 285 24.03 -4.34 0.58
C ILE A 285 24.94 -3.21 1.06
N ILE A 286 24.39 -2.17 1.68
CA ILE A 286 25.13 -0.94 2.00
C ILE A 286 25.88 -1.05 3.31
N GLN A 287 25.22 -1.42 4.38
CA GLN A 287 25.77 -1.48 5.73
C GLN A 287 27.01 -2.39 5.83
N PRO A 288 27.06 -3.59 5.21
CA PRO A 288 28.27 -4.41 5.18
C PRO A 288 29.44 -3.75 4.45
N LEU A 289 29.17 -2.92 3.43
CA LEU A 289 30.21 -2.19 2.70
C LEU A 289 30.82 -1.06 3.53
N ILE A 290 29.98 -0.21 4.12
CA ILE A 290 30.44 0.95 4.90
C ILE A 290 31.08 0.54 6.23
N ASN A 291 30.73 -0.62 6.78
CA ASN A 291 31.27 -1.13 8.03
C ASN A 291 32.66 -1.78 7.92
N LYS A 292 33.19 -1.97 6.71
CA LYS A 292 34.59 -2.45 6.53
C LYS A 292 35.56 -1.43 7.11
N LYS A 293 36.56 -1.89 7.89
CA LYS A 293 37.55 -1.00 8.57
C LYS A 293 38.18 0.04 7.65
N GLY A 294 38.60 -0.35 6.44
CA GLY A 294 39.17 0.56 5.44
C GLY A 294 38.16 1.58 4.90
N MET A 295 36.90 1.19 4.73
CA MET A 295 35.83 2.07 4.28
C MET A 295 35.45 3.09 5.35
N LYS A 296 35.33 2.66 6.62
CA LYS A 296 35.10 3.60 7.75
C LYS A 296 36.21 4.67 7.83
N TRP A 297 37.45 4.28 7.63
CA TRP A 297 38.56 5.23 7.60
C TRP A 297 38.46 6.20 6.41
N ALA A 298 38.18 5.69 5.21
CA ALA A 298 38.04 6.49 4.01
C ALA A 298 36.88 7.50 4.09
N LEU A 299 35.76 7.10 4.73
CA LEU A 299 34.59 7.97 4.94
C LEU A 299 34.83 9.11 5.95
N ASN A 300 35.94 9.08 6.70
CA ASN A 300 36.35 10.17 7.59
C ASN A 300 37.29 11.18 6.91
N ILE A 301 37.66 10.96 5.63
CA ILE A 301 38.54 11.87 4.89
C ILE A 301 37.68 12.75 4.00
N PRO A 302 37.69 14.08 4.22
CA PRO A 302 36.98 15.04 3.37
C PRO A 302 37.34 14.88 1.88
N LEU A 303 36.37 15.02 0.98
CA LEU A 303 36.42 14.81 -0.46
C LEU A 303 36.42 13.32 -0.88
N LEU A 304 37.08 12.42 -0.12
CA LEU A 304 37.04 10.99 -0.40
C LEU A 304 35.66 10.41 -0.01
N ASP A 305 35.13 10.85 1.12
CA ASP A 305 33.76 10.52 1.55
C ASP A 305 32.73 10.89 0.48
N THR A 306 32.81 12.08 -0.08
CA THR A 306 31.91 12.56 -1.13
C THR A 306 32.00 11.69 -2.40
N GLN A 307 33.21 11.29 -2.81
CA GLN A 307 33.40 10.40 -3.94
C GLN A 307 32.80 9.02 -3.69
N ILE A 308 33.02 8.46 -2.49
CA ILE A 308 32.47 7.16 -2.08
C ILE A 308 30.93 7.22 -2.07
N TYR A 309 30.32 8.24 -1.45
CA TYR A 309 28.87 8.42 -1.41
C TYR A 309 28.29 8.57 -2.81
N ASN A 310 28.92 9.32 -3.71
CA ASN A 310 28.50 9.42 -5.10
C ASN A 310 28.56 8.08 -5.84
N GLN A 311 29.58 7.25 -5.59
CA GLN A 311 29.66 5.91 -6.17
C GLN A 311 28.58 4.98 -5.64
N ILE A 312 28.32 5.01 -4.32
CA ILE A 312 27.23 4.23 -3.70
C ILE A 312 25.89 4.65 -4.30
N ARG A 313 25.61 5.95 -4.34
CA ARG A 313 24.38 6.48 -4.95
C ARG A 313 24.21 6.00 -6.39
N LYS A 314 25.24 6.13 -7.22
CA LYS A 314 25.19 5.72 -8.63
C LYS A 314 24.88 4.24 -8.75
N ARG A 315 25.58 3.37 -8.01
CA ARG A 315 25.34 1.92 -8.03
C ARG A 315 23.91 1.54 -7.60
N LEU A 316 23.37 2.25 -6.60
CA LEU A 316 21.98 2.03 -6.17
C LEU A 316 20.98 2.43 -7.26
N ILE A 317 21.20 3.60 -7.88
CA ILE A 317 20.36 4.06 -8.99
C ILE A 317 20.41 3.05 -10.14
N ASP A 318 21.60 2.63 -10.54
CA ASP A 318 21.80 1.64 -11.62
C ASP A 318 21.12 0.30 -11.30
N ALA A 319 21.25 -0.19 -10.05
CA ALA A 319 20.64 -1.43 -9.60
C ALA A 319 19.09 -1.39 -9.58
N LEU A 320 18.50 -0.22 -9.44
CA LEU A 320 17.06 0.02 -9.50
C LEU A 320 16.56 0.42 -10.90
N GLY A 321 17.35 0.13 -11.94
CA GLY A 321 17.00 0.35 -13.34
C GLY A 321 17.51 1.64 -13.97
N GLY A 322 18.06 2.57 -13.18
CA GLY A 322 18.82 3.73 -13.65
C GLY A 322 17.99 4.87 -14.26
N ARG A 323 16.64 4.80 -14.24
CA ARG A 323 15.77 5.76 -14.94
C ARG A 323 14.75 6.48 -14.07
N PHE A 324 14.55 6.02 -12.84
CA PHE A 324 13.55 6.65 -11.98
C PHE A 324 13.95 8.07 -11.58
N LYS A 325 12.96 8.94 -11.47
CA LYS A 325 13.12 10.32 -11.00
C LYS A 325 13.25 10.35 -9.48
N GLU A 326 12.40 9.56 -8.82
CA GLU A 326 12.37 9.43 -7.36
C GLU A 326 11.77 8.10 -6.92
N ILE A 327 12.04 7.78 -5.67
CA ILE A 327 11.38 6.70 -4.94
C ILE A 327 10.47 7.32 -3.90
N ILE A 328 9.18 7.01 -3.94
CA ILE A 328 8.23 7.42 -2.92
C ILE A 328 8.08 6.28 -1.92
N ILE A 329 8.32 6.54 -0.65
CA ILE A 329 8.24 5.57 0.43
C ILE A 329 7.02 5.91 1.28
N GLY A 330 6.15 4.95 1.53
CA GLY A 330 4.94 5.17 2.30
C GLY A 330 4.43 3.92 3.02
N GLY A 331 3.37 4.09 3.81
CA GLY A 331 2.67 2.99 4.47
C GLY A 331 3.18 2.60 5.86
N ALA A 332 4.39 2.99 6.24
CA ALA A 332 4.96 2.79 7.59
C ALA A 332 6.05 3.84 7.87
N ALA A 333 6.46 3.95 9.13
CA ALA A 333 7.63 4.74 9.50
C ALA A 333 8.92 4.11 8.94
N MET A 334 9.84 4.94 8.47
CA MET A 334 11.16 4.52 8.00
C MET A 334 12.18 4.61 9.15
N ASP A 335 13.15 3.68 9.17
CA ASP A 335 14.25 3.75 10.11
C ASP A 335 15.07 5.03 9.92
N LYS A 336 15.32 5.72 11.03
CA LYS A 336 15.98 7.01 11.02
C LYS A 336 17.43 6.97 10.51
N GLU A 337 18.19 5.92 10.86
CA GLU A 337 19.57 5.74 10.36
C GLU A 337 19.58 5.55 8.84
N VAL A 338 18.65 4.77 8.36
CA VAL A 338 18.49 4.50 6.90
C VAL A 338 18.07 5.79 6.18
N GLU A 339 17.10 6.53 6.72
CA GLU A 339 16.64 7.80 6.17
C GLU A 339 17.78 8.83 6.10
N GLU A 340 18.49 9.03 7.23
CA GLU A 340 19.65 9.93 7.32
C GLU A 340 20.76 9.55 6.34
N PHE A 341 21.02 8.24 6.15
CA PHE A 341 22.00 7.77 5.20
C PHE A 341 21.61 8.10 3.75
N PHE A 342 20.38 7.78 3.34
CA PHE A 342 19.90 8.07 1.98
C PHE A 342 19.83 9.58 1.71
N TYR A 343 19.44 10.36 2.69
CA TYR A 343 19.47 11.83 2.61
C TYR A 343 20.89 12.36 2.43
N LYS A 344 21.84 11.85 3.23
CA LYS A 344 23.27 12.24 3.18
C LYS A 344 23.90 11.97 1.82
N ILE A 345 23.60 10.83 1.20
CA ILE A 345 24.13 10.50 -0.13
C ILE A 345 23.34 11.18 -1.26
N LYS A 346 22.35 12.02 -0.95
CA LYS A 346 21.44 12.66 -1.91
C LYS A 346 20.78 11.66 -2.86
N PHE A 347 20.34 10.54 -2.33
CA PHE A 347 19.57 9.56 -3.08
C PHE A 347 18.17 10.11 -3.36
N PRO A 348 17.61 9.97 -4.57
CA PRO A 348 16.32 10.57 -4.92
C PRO A 348 15.15 9.79 -4.29
N PHE A 349 14.88 10.04 -3.02
CA PHE A 349 13.75 9.46 -2.30
C PHE A 349 12.96 10.53 -1.54
N THR A 350 11.70 10.22 -1.28
CA THR A 350 10.83 11.01 -0.42
C THR A 350 9.93 10.10 0.39
N ILE A 351 9.39 10.62 1.49
CA ILE A 351 8.41 9.92 2.32
C ILE A 351 7.06 10.61 2.18
N GLY A 352 6.03 9.82 1.80
CA GLY A 352 4.66 10.28 1.76
C GLY A 352 3.84 9.72 2.93
N TYR A 353 2.85 10.49 3.38
CA TYR A 353 1.93 10.06 4.42
C TYR A 353 0.50 10.00 3.92
N GLY A 354 -0.19 8.97 4.35
CA GLY A 354 -1.58 8.78 4.02
C GLY A 354 -2.21 7.59 4.73
N MET A 355 -3.50 7.44 4.52
CA MET A 355 -4.30 6.34 5.08
C MET A 355 -5.42 5.99 4.10
N THR A 356 -5.97 4.78 4.23
CA THR A 356 -7.06 4.32 3.35
C THR A 356 -8.25 5.27 3.34
N GLU A 357 -8.54 5.88 4.48
CA GLU A 357 -9.59 6.87 4.70
C GLU A 357 -9.38 8.20 3.96
N CYS A 358 -8.20 8.37 3.32
CA CYS A 358 -7.87 9.53 2.47
C CYS A 358 -7.53 9.15 1.02
N GLY A 359 -7.80 7.93 0.61
CA GLY A 359 -7.76 7.43 -0.74
C GLY A 359 -6.45 7.36 -1.57
N PRO A 360 -5.16 7.36 -1.07
CA PRO A 360 -4.74 7.42 0.33
C PRO A 360 -4.12 8.74 0.82
N LEU A 361 -3.67 9.67 -0.05
CA LEU A 361 -2.61 10.64 0.20
C LEU A 361 -3.07 11.85 1.03
N ILE A 362 -2.27 12.20 2.04
CA ILE A 362 -2.45 13.38 2.91
C ILE A 362 -1.32 14.37 2.70
N SER A 363 -0.06 13.91 2.70
CA SER A 363 1.10 14.77 2.51
C SER A 363 2.18 14.12 1.65
N TYR A 364 2.94 14.98 0.95
CA TYR A 364 4.02 14.61 0.06
C TYR A 364 4.88 15.85 -0.23
N ALA A 365 6.16 15.65 -0.50
CA ALA A 365 7.04 16.63 -1.12
C ALA A 365 7.94 15.91 -2.13
N PRO A 366 8.31 16.55 -3.27
CA PRO A 366 9.33 16.01 -4.17
C PRO A 366 10.64 15.75 -3.42
N TRP A 367 11.43 14.79 -3.90
CA TRP A 367 12.65 14.37 -3.17
C TRP A 367 13.67 15.50 -2.95
N ASP A 368 13.73 16.49 -3.84
CA ASP A 368 14.61 17.65 -3.74
C ASP A 368 14.09 18.76 -2.80
N GLU A 369 12.81 18.68 -2.41
CA GLU A 369 12.19 19.52 -1.37
C GLU A 369 11.95 18.74 -0.05
N PHE A 370 12.35 17.48 0.00
CA PHE A 370 12.12 16.62 1.15
C PHE A 370 12.90 17.12 2.38
N VAL A 371 12.21 17.23 3.50
CA VAL A 371 12.77 17.61 4.80
C VAL A 371 12.98 16.36 5.65
N LEU A 372 14.21 16.13 6.08
CA LEU A 372 14.58 14.95 6.88
C LEU A 372 13.70 14.80 8.11
N GLY A 373 13.18 13.62 8.34
CA GLY A 373 12.27 13.27 9.44
C GLY A 373 10.82 13.67 9.19
N SER A 374 10.50 14.36 8.08
CA SER A 374 9.12 14.69 7.72
C SER A 374 8.50 13.62 6.83
N SER A 375 7.19 13.69 6.68
CA SER A 375 6.42 12.91 5.69
C SER A 375 5.86 13.81 4.59
N GLY A 376 6.62 14.86 4.23
CA GLY A 376 6.24 15.84 3.22
C GLY A 376 5.28 16.92 3.72
N LYS A 377 4.91 17.81 2.80
CA LYS A 377 3.96 18.92 3.03
C LYS A 377 2.53 18.44 2.83
N ILE A 378 1.60 19.05 3.57
CA ILE A 378 0.17 18.82 3.33
C ILE A 378 -0.20 19.17 1.88
N LEU A 379 -1.04 18.35 1.25
CA LEU A 379 -1.47 18.61 -0.12
C LEU A 379 -2.31 19.89 -0.22
N ASP A 380 -2.26 20.58 -1.35
CA ASP A 380 -3.01 21.79 -1.64
C ASP A 380 -4.55 21.60 -1.64
N ILE A 381 -5.01 20.36 -1.78
CA ILE A 381 -6.43 19.96 -1.73
C ILE A 381 -6.84 19.43 -0.34
N MET A 382 -5.93 19.48 0.62
CA MET A 382 -6.12 19.01 1.99
C MET A 382 -5.77 20.12 2.99
N GLU A 383 -6.35 20.04 4.16
CA GLU A 383 -6.01 20.84 5.32
C GLU A 383 -5.59 19.90 6.46
N ALA A 384 -4.65 20.30 7.28
CA ALA A 384 -4.24 19.58 8.49
C ALA A 384 -4.20 20.53 9.69
N ARG A 385 -4.51 19.98 10.86
CA ARG A 385 -4.26 20.62 12.14
C ARG A 385 -3.69 19.62 13.12
N ILE A 386 -2.92 20.13 14.08
CA ILE A 386 -2.41 19.33 15.19
C ILE A 386 -3.28 19.64 16.42
N TYR A 387 -4.14 18.69 16.78
CA TYR A 387 -4.98 18.81 17.97
C TYR A 387 -4.19 18.42 19.21
N LYS A 388 -3.92 19.39 20.05
CA LYS A 388 -3.17 19.23 21.31
C LYS A 388 -4.13 19.24 22.48
N GLU A 389 -3.97 18.29 23.41
CA GLU A 389 -4.77 18.26 24.65
C GLU A 389 -4.42 19.42 25.58
N THR A 390 -3.14 19.81 25.59
CA THR A 390 -2.64 20.99 26.32
C THR A 390 -1.87 21.90 25.37
N PRO A 391 -1.93 23.22 25.51
CA PRO A 391 -1.21 24.16 24.63
C PRO A 391 0.31 23.96 24.61
N GLU A 392 0.87 23.46 25.69
CA GLU A 392 2.31 23.24 25.89
C GLU A 392 2.80 21.94 25.25
N ALA A 393 1.89 21.04 24.85
CA ALA A 393 2.27 19.79 24.20
C ALA A 393 3.04 20.06 22.89
N GLU A 394 4.18 19.40 22.71
CA GLU A 394 4.98 19.51 21.48
C GLU A 394 4.29 18.78 20.30
N THR A 395 3.55 17.72 20.59
CA THR A 395 2.85 16.89 19.62
C THR A 395 1.35 16.82 19.93
N GLY A 396 0.55 16.49 18.95
CA GLY A 396 -0.89 16.25 19.09
C GLY A 396 -1.40 15.31 18.03
N GLU A 397 -2.69 15.00 18.08
CA GLU A 397 -3.35 14.20 17.04
C GLU A 397 -3.37 14.97 15.71
N ILE A 398 -2.89 14.35 14.66
CA ILE A 398 -3.01 14.88 13.30
C ILE A 398 -4.48 14.71 12.88
N GLN A 399 -5.15 15.83 12.60
CA GLN A 399 -6.51 15.84 12.09
C GLN A 399 -6.52 16.48 10.71
N VAL A 400 -7.26 15.89 9.77
CA VAL A 400 -7.25 16.31 8.37
C VAL A 400 -8.66 16.55 7.83
N ARG A 401 -8.75 17.44 6.85
CA ARG A 401 -9.97 17.74 6.12
C ARG A 401 -9.61 18.02 4.67
N GLY A 402 -10.48 17.71 3.73
CA GLY A 402 -10.26 18.04 2.31
C GLY A 402 -10.84 17.02 1.34
N GLU A 403 -10.45 17.17 0.08
CA GLU A 403 -11.04 16.48 -1.05
C GLU A 403 -10.78 14.96 -1.05
N ASN A 404 -9.70 14.52 -0.39
CA ASN A 404 -9.32 13.10 -0.33
C ASN A 404 -10.03 12.33 0.79
N VAL A 405 -10.66 13.03 1.76
CA VAL A 405 -11.23 12.40 2.95
C VAL A 405 -12.49 11.61 2.61
N MET A 406 -12.58 10.38 3.09
CA MET A 406 -13.71 9.48 2.92
C MET A 406 -15.03 10.08 3.39
N VAL A 407 -16.16 9.52 2.94
CA VAL A 407 -17.48 9.89 3.47
C VAL A 407 -17.86 9.13 4.73
N GLY A 408 -17.18 8.04 5.07
CA GLY A 408 -17.40 7.25 6.27
C GLY A 408 -17.18 5.76 6.06
N TYR A 409 -17.55 4.96 7.06
CA TYR A 409 -17.49 3.50 7.00
C TYR A 409 -18.84 2.91 6.58
N TYR A 410 -18.80 2.00 5.61
CA TYR A 410 -19.99 1.36 5.08
C TYR A 410 -20.74 0.56 6.16
N LYS A 411 -22.04 0.84 6.31
CA LYS A 411 -22.92 0.24 7.31
C LYS A 411 -22.40 0.34 8.77
N ASN A 412 -21.57 1.35 9.07
CA ASN A 412 -21.02 1.54 10.40
C ASN A 412 -21.01 3.03 10.78
N GLN A 413 -22.18 3.53 11.15
CA GLN A 413 -22.35 4.93 11.51
C GLN A 413 -21.64 5.29 12.82
N GLU A 414 -21.62 4.39 13.80
CA GLU A 414 -20.95 4.58 15.08
C GLU A 414 -19.44 4.81 14.88
N ALA A 415 -18.77 3.90 14.18
CA ALA A 415 -17.35 4.08 13.85
C ALA A 415 -17.08 5.31 12.98
N THR A 416 -18.03 5.72 12.14
CA THR A 416 -17.92 6.96 11.35
C THR A 416 -17.96 8.18 12.27
N GLN A 417 -18.90 8.24 13.22
CA GLN A 417 -19.02 9.34 14.18
C GLN A 417 -17.79 9.44 15.12
N GLU A 418 -17.20 8.30 15.50
CA GLU A 418 -16.01 8.27 16.35
C GLU A 418 -14.77 8.91 15.69
N VAL A 419 -14.63 8.78 14.37
CA VAL A 419 -13.44 9.27 13.67
C VAL A 419 -13.59 10.68 13.13
N PHE A 420 -14.79 11.26 13.12
CA PHE A 420 -15.00 12.66 12.75
C PHE A 420 -15.23 13.53 13.99
N THR A 421 -14.60 14.69 14.01
CA THR A 421 -14.90 15.72 15.01
C THR A 421 -16.23 16.41 14.68
N GLN A 422 -16.81 17.11 15.64
CA GLN A 422 -18.08 17.86 15.42
C GLN A 422 -17.95 18.94 14.34
N ASP A 423 -16.77 19.50 14.13
CA ASP A 423 -16.46 20.49 13.11
C ASP A 423 -15.92 19.88 11.79
N GLY A 424 -16.07 18.54 11.62
CA GLY A 424 -15.89 17.83 10.35
C GLY A 424 -14.46 17.45 9.99
N TRP A 425 -13.53 17.39 10.97
CA TRP A 425 -12.17 16.90 10.74
C TRP A 425 -12.11 15.40 10.95
N LEU A 426 -11.39 14.70 10.08
CA LEU A 426 -11.05 13.29 10.26
C LEU A 426 -9.91 13.19 11.27
N ARG A 427 -10.12 12.43 12.33
CA ARG A 427 -9.10 12.00 13.28
C ARG A 427 -8.29 10.87 12.67
N THR A 428 -6.99 11.10 12.43
CA THR A 428 -6.15 10.06 11.83
C THR A 428 -5.76 8.97 12.83
N GLY A 429 -5.79 9.30 14.11
CA GLY A 429 -5.24 8.48 15.18
C GLY A 429 -3.71 8.44 15.19
N ASP A 430 -3.05 9.25 14.37
CA ASP A 430 -1.61 9.43 14.35
C ASP A 430 -1.22 10.67 15.15
N LEU A 431 -0.17 10.57 15.94
CA LEU A 431 0.41 11.69 16.68
C LEU A 431 1.58 12.29 15.89
N GLY A 432 1.66 13.61 15.91
CA GLY A 432 2.73 14.31 15.23
C GLY A 432 2.76 15.79 15.50
N SER A 433 3.58 16.48 14.71
CA SER A 433 3.71 17.93 14.68
C SER A 433 3.72 18.43 13.24
N MET A 434 3.54 19.71 13.05
CA MET A 434 3.62 20.37 11.75
C MET A 434 4.44 21.65 11.91
N ASP A 435 5.39 21.87 11.01
CA ASP A 435 6.18 23.10 10.98
C ASP A 435 5.43 24.25 10.28
N SER A 436 6.04 25.45 10.29
CA SER A 436 5.48 26.63 9.64
C SER A 436 5.37 26.55 8.12
N ASN A 437 6.05 25.59 7.49
CA ASN A 437 6.02 25.34 6.04
C ASN A 437 5.00 24.25 5.65
N GLY A 438 4.29 23.69 6.64
CA GLY A 438 3.29 22.63 6.43
C GLY A 438 3.88 21.23 6.32
N ASN A 439 5.16 21.02 6.66
CA ASN A 439 5.73 19.68 6.73
C ASN A 439 5.18 18.93 7.94
N ILE A 440 4.74 17.69 7.73
CA ILE A 440 4.18 16.80 8.75
C ILE A 440 5.30 15.91 9.31
N PHE A 441 5.40 15.85 10.64
CA PHE A 441 6.33 14.97 11.37
C PHE A 441 5.52 13.97 12.18
N ILE A 442 5.49 12.71 11.79
CA ILE A 442 4.76 11.65 12.48
C ILE A 442 5.63 11.12 13.62
N ARG A 443 5.03 10.89 14.78
CA ARG A 443 5.70 10.32 15.96
C ARG A 443 5.24 8.90 16.28
N GLY A 444 3.99 8.58 16.01
CA GLY A 444 3.44 7.24 16.25
C GLY A 444 1.92 7.23 16.28
N ARG A 445 1.35 6.13 16.75
CA ARG A 445 -0.09 5.93 16.84
C ARG A 445 -0.64 6.16 18.22
N LEU A 446 -1.76 6.85 18.33
CA LEU A 446 -2.45 7.13 19.58
C LEU A 446 -2.85 5.86 20.33
N LYS A 447 -3.34 4.84 19.59
CA LYS A 447 -3.82 3.58 20.16
C LYS A 447 -2.73 2.64 20.66
N THR A 448 -1.49 2.81 20.21
CA THR A 448 -0.35 1.97 20.57
C THR A 448 0.61 2.67 21.52
N MET A 449 0.45 3.97 21.72
CA MET A 449 1.24 4.76 22.64
C MET A 449 1.14 4.20 24.06
N ILE A 450 2.30 4.08 24.70
CA ILE A 450 2.43 3.70 26.11
C ILE A 450 2.77 4.94 26.91
N LEU A 451 2.02 5.20 27.97
CA LEU A 451 2.34 6.30 28.89
C LEU A 451 3.35 5.82 29.92
N SER A 452 4.54 6.41 29.94
CA SER A 452 5.56 6.07 30.93
C SER A 452 5.12 6.45 32.35
N SER A 453 5.75 5.85 33.36
CA SER A 453 5.51 6.20 34.77
C SER A 453 5.85 7.66 35.11
N SER A 454 6.63 8.32 34.26
CA SER A 454 7.00 9.75 34.36
C SER A 454 6.10 10.67 33.52
N GLY A 455 5.02 10.13 32.90
CA GLY A 455 4.06 10.92 32.11
C GLY A 455 4.50 11.23 30.69
N GLN A 456 5.55 10.58 30.19
CA GLN A 456 6.03 10.77 28.82
C GLN A 456 5.44 9.72 27.88
N ASN A 457 5.17 10.13 26.65
CA ASN A 457 4.67 9.25 25.61
C ASN A 457 5.81 8.39 25.06
N ILE A 458 5.58 7.08 25.01
CA ILE A 458 6.47 6.09 24.40
C ILE A 458 5.77 5.54 23.17
N PHE A 459 6.45 5.51 22.05
CA PHE A 459 5.96 4.98 20.78
C PHE A 459 6.61 3.63 20.49
N PRO A 460 5.91 2.51 20.74
CA PRO A 460 6.47 1.17 20.58
C PRO A 460 7.05 0.92 19.19
N GLU A 461 6.41 1.47 18.16
CA GLU A 461 6.83 1.29 16.76
C GLU A 461 8.21 1.90 16.48
N GLU A 462 8.58 3.00 17.13
CA GLU A 462 9.93 3.58 17.02
C GLU A 462 10.99 2.66 17.63
N LEU A 463 10.68 2.03 18.77
CA LEU A 463 11.56 1.06 19.41
C LEU A 463 11.68 -0.23 18.62
N GLU A 464 10.56 -0.71 18.06
CA GLU A 464 10.52 -1.90 17.20
C GLU A 464 11.32 -1.69 15.93
N THR A 465 11.21 -0.53 15.32
CA THR A 465 12.00 -0.19 14.13
C THR A 465 13.50 -0.26 14.44
N LYS A 466 13.94 0.30 15.58
CA LYS A 466 15.33 0.22 16.04
C LYS A 466 15.75 -1.22 16.34
N LEU A 467 14.89 -2.01 17.01
CA LEU A 467 15.13 -3.43 17.30
C LEU A 467 15.29 -4.27 16.04
N ASN A 468 14.39 -4.11 15.07
CA ASN A 468 14.40 -4.87 13.83
C ASN A 468 15.65 -4.61 12.97
N ASN A 469 16.39 -3.53 13.24
CA ASN A 469 17.67 -3.23 12.60
C ASN A 469 18.88 -3.82 13.32
N LEU A 470 18.70 -4.38 14.52
CA LEU A 470 19.77 -5.05 15.24
C LEU A 470 20.04 -6.47 14.69
N PRO A 471 21.26 -7.02 14.89
CA PRO A 471 21.65 -8.33 14.37
C PRO A 471 20.68 -9.44 14.78
N PHE A 472 20.31 -10.29 13.82
CA PHE A 472 19.49 -11.49 14.00
C PHE A 472 18.08 -11.24 14.59
N ILE A 473 17.55 -10.04 14.50
CA ILE A 473 16.15 -9.74 14.79
C ILE A 473 15.40 -9.66 13.46
N LEU A 474 14.42 -10.53 13.27
CA LEU A 474 13.54 -10.52 12.09
C LEU A 474 12.32 -9.64 12.34
N GLU A 475 11.72 -9.78 13.53
CA GLU A 475 10.53 -9.02 13.95
C GLU A 475 10.57 -8.79 15.46
N SER A 476 10.02 -7.67 15.87
CA SER A 476 9.86 -7.35 17.29
C SER A 476 8.52 -6.71 17.60
N LEU A 477 8.09 -6.84 18.85
CA LEU A 477 6.89 -6.23 19.41
C LEU A 477 7.19 -5.72 20.81
N VAL A 478 7.07 -4.42 21.01
CA VAL A 478 7.28 -3.78 22.32
C VAL A 478 5.95 -3.64 23.05
N ILE A 479 5.89 -4.18 24.24
CA ILE A 479 4.70 -4.17 25.10
C ILE A 479 5.06 -3.66 26.50
N GLU A 480 4.06 -3.16 27.25
CA GLU A 480 4.22 -2.85 28.65
C GLU A 480 3.86 -4.06 29.53
N ARG A 481 4.69 -4.37 30.50
CA ARG A 481 4.45 -5.37 31.53
C ARG A 481 4.91 -4.88 32.89
N ASN A 482 4.02 -4.92 33.87
CA ASN A 482 4.34 -4.48 35.23
C ASN A 482 5.01 -3.09 35.25
N LYS A 483 4.53 -2.16 34.44
CA LYS A 483 5.09 -0.80 34.24
C LYS A 483 6.53 -0.78 33.69
N LYS A 484 6.96 -1.83 33.01
CA LYS A 484 8.23 -1.92 32.31
C LYS A 484 8.00 -2.28 30.85
N LEU A 485 8.84 -1.74 29.98
CA LEU A 485 8.84 -2.14 28.57
C LEU A 485 9.56 -3.47 28.39
N VAL A 486 8.95 -4.36 27.63
CA VAL A 486 9.51 -5.65 27.25
C VAL A 486 9.41 -5.78 25.74
N ALA A 487 10.46 -6.25 25.09
CA ALA A 487 10.43 -6.61 23.68
C ALA A 487 10.24 -8.11 23.50
N LEU A 488 9.19 -8.52 22.82
CA LEU A 488 9.06 -9.85 22.26
C LEU A 488 9.77 -9.84 20.91
N VAL A 489 10.63 -10.81 20.64
CA VAL A 489 11.47 -10.85 19.44
C VAL A 489 11.37 -12.21 18.78
N TYR A 490 11.08 -12.22 17.50
CA TYR A 490 11.27 -13.37 16.62
C TYR A 490 12.62 -13.23 15.91
N ALA A 491 13.51 -14.21 16.17
CA ALA A 491 14.87 -14.16 15.64
C ALA A 491 14.95 -14.61 14.18
N ASP A 492 15.98 -14.16 13.47
CA ASP A 492 16.32 -14.61 12.12
C ASP A 492 17.07 -15.96 12.22
N TYR A 493 16.31 -17.02 12.40
CA TYR A 493 16.84 -18.36 12.57
C TYR A 493 17.60 -18.87 11.33
N GLU A 494 17.21 -18.45 10.11
CA GLU A 494 17.94 -18.82 8.88
C GLU A 494 19.35 -18.23 8.88
N ALA A 495 19.47 -16.96 9.24
CA ALA A 495 20.78 -16.31 9.34
C ALA A 495 21.64 -16.90 10.48
N LEU A 496 21.01 -17.22 11.63
CA LEU A 496 21.69 -17.87 12.75
C LEU A 496 22.18 -19.27 12.40
N ASP A 497 21.38 -20.09 11.72
CA ASP A 497 21.75 -21.45 11.28
C ASP A 497 22.89 -21.39 10.27
N SER A 498 22.86 -20.47 9.32
CA SER A 498 23.91 -20.32 8.30
C SER A 498 25.31 -20.03 8.90
N LEU A 499 25.33 -19.44 10.11
CA LEU A 499 26.56 -19.10 10.84
C LEU A 499 26.88 -20.03 12.01
N GLY A 500 26.06 -21.06 12.24
CA GLY A 500 26.23 -21.99 13.36
C GLY A 500 26.00 -21.37 14.73
N LEU A 501 25.20 -20.28 14.80
CA LEU A 501 24.93 -19.52 16.02
C LEU A 501 23.57 -19.87 16.67
N ASN A 502 22.79 -20.76 16.07
CA ASN A 502 21.47 -21.15 16.59
C ASN A 502 21.57 -22.14 17.74
N ASN A 503 22.07 -21.67 18.87
CA ASN A 503 22.04 -22.39 20.14
C ASN A 503 21.67 -21.43 21.29
N PRO A 504 21.16 -21.95 22.44
CA PRO A 504 20.64 -21.12 23.51
C PRO A 504 21.61 -20.08 24.07
N ASP A 505 22.88 -20.44 24.21
CA ASP A 505 23.91 -19.57 24.81
C ASP A 505 24.27 -18.41 23.87
N ASN A 506 24.44 -18.70 22.57
CA ASN A 506 24.71 -17.66 21.57
C ASN A 506 23.51 -16.75 21.40
N LEU A 507 22.29 -17.31 21.32
CA LEU A 507 21.05 -16.53 21.23
C LEU A 507 20.91 -15.57 22.39
N LYS A 508 21.15 -16.05 23.62
CA LYS A 508 21.10 -15.20 24.81
C LYS A 508 22.13 -14.09 24.74
N THR A 509 23.37 -14.41 24.40
CA THR A 509 24.45 -13.43 24.28
C THR A 509 24.10 -12.35 23.25
N ILE A 510 23.64 -12.75 22.06
CA ILE A 510 23.23 -11.82 20.99
C ILE A 510 22.08 -10.92 21.44
N MET A 511 21.06 -11.46 22.10
CA MET A 511 19.92 -10.67 22.59
C MET A 511 20.30 -9.74 23.73
N ASP A 512 21.20 -10.13 24.61
CA ASP A 512 21.72 -9.26 25.67
C ASP A 512 22.57 -8.11 25.09
N GLU A 513 23.36 -8.36 24.05
CA GLU A 513 24.10 -7.32 23.31
C GLU A 513 23.13 -6.36 22.57
N ASN A 514 22.11 -6.91 21.92
CA ASN A 514 21.08 -6.12 21.24
C ASN A 514 20.31 -5.23 22.23
N LEU A 515 19.93 -5.77 23.39
CA LEU A 515 19.28 -5.00 24.46
C LEU A 515 20.16 -3.84 24.95
N LYS A 516 21.44 -4.11 25.17
CA LYS A 516 22.42 -3.10 25.59
C LYS A 516 22.61 -2.02 24.53
N ASN A 517 22.71 -2.42 23.26
CA ASN A 517 22.83 -1.50 22.13
C ASN A 517 21.60 -0.59 22.02
N LEU A 518 20.39 -1.17 21.99
CA LEU A 518 19.15 -0.37 21.96
C LEU A 518 19.11 0.62 23.13
N ASN A 519 19.30 0.14 24.35
CA ASN A 519 19.18 0.95 25.56
C ASN A 519 20.24 2.06 25.67
N SER A 520 21.33 1.99 24.93
CA SER A 520 22.31 3.07 24.81
C SER A 520 21.90 4.17 23.82
N ASN A 521 20.91 3.89 22.95
CA ASN A 521 20.48 4.76 21.84
C ASN A 521 19.03 5.27 21.99
N VAL A 522 18.43 5.11 23.18
CA VAL A 522 17.08 5.58 23.50
C VAL A 522 17.05 6.38 24.78
N ALA A 523 16.00 7.19 24.98
CA ALA A 523 15.82 7.96 26.20
C ALA A 523 15.64 7.06 27.44
N ALA A 524 15.89 7.60 28.62
CA ALA A 524 15.85 6.82 29.87
C ALA A 524 14.48 6.15 30.11
N TYR A 525 13.39 6.83 29.74
CA TYR A 525 12.02 6.35 29.89
C TYR A 525 11.60 5.34 28.81
N GLU A 526 12.34 5.24 27.71
CA GLU A 526 12.12 4.30 26.60
C GLU A 526 12.90 2.98 26.76
N LYS A 527 13.75 2.87 27.78
CA LYS A 527 14.59 1.69 27.97
C LYS A 527 13.76 0.42 28.16
N ILE A 528 14.10 -0.57 27.36
CA ILE A 528 13.52 -1.91 27.44
C ILE A 528 14.20 -2.67 28.58
N SER A 529 13.39 -3.29 29.44
CA SER A 529 13.88 -4.06 30.58
C SER A 529 14.42 -5.45 30.19
N LYS A 530 13.87 -6.03 29.13
CA LYS A 530 14.16 -7.40 28.70
C LYS A 530 13.79 -7.61 27.24
N ILE A 531 14.61 -8.36 26.52
CA ILE A 531 14.23 -9.03 25.25
C ILE A 531 13.81 -10.45 25.59
N GLN A 532 12.63 -10.85 25.17
CA GLN A 532 12.13 -12.22 25.26
C GLN A 532 11.96 -12.81 23.87
N LEU A 533 12.61 -13.94 23.60
CA LEU A 533 12.44 -14.66 22.35
C LEU A 533 11.00 -15.21 22.25
N TYR A 534 10.39 -14.99 21.10
CA TYR A 534 9.09 -15.55 20.76
C TYR A 534 9.29 -16.72 19.77
N PRO A 535 8.64 -17.87 20.00
CA PRO A 535 9.01 -19.12 19.32
C PRO A 535 8.59 -19.19 17.85
N THR A 536 7.61 -18.37 17.43
CA THR A 536 7.06 -18.38 16.08
C THR A 536 6.98 -16.95 15.53
N GLU A 537 6.80 -16.80 14.22
CA GLU A 537 6.45 -15.50 13.65
C GLU A 537 5.18 -14.95 14.29
N PHE A 538 5.13 -13.62 14.42
CA PHE A 538 3.92 -12.96 14.94
C PHE A 538 2.77 -13.07 13.94
N GLU A 539 1.55 -13.26 14.45
CA GLU A 539 0.37 -13.17 13.62
C GLU A 539 0.20 -11.75 13.07
N LYS A 540 -0.03 -11.67 11.77
CA LYS A 540 -0.14 -10.41 11.04
C LYS A 540 -1.52 -10.21 10.46
N THR A 541 -1.87 -8.95 10.30
CA THR A 541 -2.98 -8.56 9.46
C THR A 541 -2.62 -8.80 7.98
N PRO A 542 -3.59 -8.81 7.05
CA PRO A 542 -3.31 -8.85 5.61
C PRO A 542 -2.40 -7.73 5.11
N LYS A 543 -2.32 -6.61 5.85
CA LYS A 543 -1.39 -5.50 5.62
C LYS A 543 0.01 -5.74 6.18
N ARG A 544 0.32 -6.95 6.63
CA ARG A 544 1.59 -7.34 7.25
C ARG A 544 1.91 -6.66 8.59
N SER A 545 0.97 -5.97 9.22
CA SER A 545 1.13 -5.42 10.56
C SER A 545 0.86 -6.47 11.62
N ILE A 546 1.68 -6.54 12.68
CA ILE A 546 1.49 -7.49 13.79
C ILE A 546 0.17 -7.21 14.51
N LYS A 547 -0.62 -8.24 14.78
CA LYS A 547 -1.87 -8.17 15.56
C LYS A 547 -1.55 -8.03 17.05
N ARG A 548 -1.11 -6.84 17.46
CA ARG A 548 -0.63 -6.51 18.83
C ARG A 548 -1.55 -7.01 19.93
N TYR A 549 -2.88 -6.92 19.73
CA TYR A 549 -3.88 -7.29 20.72
C TYR A 549 -3.79 -8.77 21.16
N LEU A 550 -3.25 -9.66 20.32
CA LEU A 550 -3.05 -11.07 20.66
C LEU A 550 -1.92 -11.27 21.69
N TYR A 551 -1.01 -10.31 21.77
CA TYR A 551 0.21 -10.40 22.57
C TYR A 551 0.13 -9.59 23.86
N ASN A 552 -0.91 -8.76 24.01
CA ASN A 552 -1.09 -7.93 25.20
C ASN A 552 -1.30 -8.70 26.52
N SER A 553 -1.61 -9.98 26.51
CA SER A 553 -1.84 -10.84 27.69
C SER A 553 -0.77 -11.93 27.89
N ILE A 554 0.23 -12.01 27.02
CA ILE A 554 1.25 -13.06 27.10
C ILE A 554 2.08 -12.90 28.38
N ALA A 555 2.27 -14.01 29.11
CA ALA A 555 3.16 -14.05 30.26
C ALA A 555 4.61 -13.75 29.80
N VAL A 556 5.30 -12.89 30.52
CA VAL A 556 6.73 -12.60 30.34
C VAL A 556 7.45 -13.26 31.53
N ASP A 557 8.21 -14.33 31.24
CA ASP A 557 8.99 -15.08 32.24
C ASP A 557 10.16 -14.28 32.80
#